data_ff5e915a9f78b67c9529a396e89876a1
#
_entry.id   ff5e915a9f78b67c9529a396e89876a1
#
_cell.length_a   1.000
_cell.length_b   1.000
_cell.length_c   1.000
_cell.angle_alpha   90.00
_cell.angle_beta   90.00
_cell.angle_gamma   90.00
#
_symmetry.space_group_name_H-M   'P 1'
#
loop_
_entity.id
_entity.type
_entity.pdbx_description
1 polymer ?
#
loop_
_entity_poly.entity_id
_entity_poly.type
_entity_poly.pdbx_seq_one_letter_code
_entity_poly.pdbx_strand_id
1 'polypeptide(L)'
;MQTPSFAPTDLNDGFVVAITIEAKPGDEDKVATILDVMVGPTMAEPGVKLFLPYRSPTNPALFFVFELYVDAAGWAAHETTAHFKEAVAGLLLRVTRRERVPFVPFTPLSTSARSSAPRAG
;
A
#
# COMPACT_ATOMS: atom_id res chain seq x y z
N MET A 1 12.03 -10.56 -21.61
CA MET A 1 11.48 -9.46 -20.81
C MET A 1 12.15 -9.40 -19.46
N GLN A 2 12.59 -8.25 -19.05
CA GLN A 2 13.27 -8.12 -17.78
C GLN A 2 12.26 -7.94 -16.65
N THR A 3 12.54 -8.57 -15.54
CA THR A 3 11.79 -8.35 -14.32
C THR A 3 12.20 -6.99 -13.72
N PRO A 4 11.26 -6.14 -13.37
CA PRO A 4 11.61 -4.90 -12.67
C PRO A 4 12.39 -5.20 -11.41
N SER A 5 13.40 -4.39 -11.13
CA SER A 5 14.15 -4.48 -9.89
C SER A 5 14.04 -3.18 -9.13
N PHE A 6 13.97 -3.30 -7.81
CA PHE A 6 13.85 -2.15 -6.92
C PHE A 6 15.10 -2.05 -6.06
N ALA A 7 15.68 -0.86 -5.99
CA ALA A 7 16.71 -0.57 -5.00
C ALA A 7 16.01 -0.14 -3.70
N PRO A 8 16.68 -0.33 -2.55
CA PRO A 8 16.11 0.17 -1.28
C PRO A 8 15.74 1.65 -1.32
N THR A 9 16.50 2.47 -2.06
CA THR A 9 16.21 3.89 -2.20
C THR A 9 14.88 4.16 -2.91
N ASP A 10 14.45 3.27 -3.80
CA ASP A 10 13.17 3.41 -4.49
C ASP A 10 12.01 3.23 -3.52
N LEU A 11 12.18 2.40 -2.51
CA LEU A 11 11.14 2.08 -1.55
C LEU A 11 11.15 3.01 -0.34
N ASN A 12 12.29 3.65 -0.08
CA ASN A 12 12.44 4.56 1.06
C ASN A 12 12.47 6.02 0.58
N ASP A 13 11.65 6.33 -0.41
CA ASP A 13 11.52 7.66 -0.97
C ASP A 13 10.08 7.87 -1.40
N GLY A 14 9.39 8.73 -0.69
CA GLY A 14 8.02 9.02 -0.98
C GLY A 14 7.14 9.03 0.27
N PHE A 15 5.85 8.83 0.03
CA PHE A 15 4.82 8.95 1.05
C PHE A 15 4.13 7.58 1.18
N VAL A 16 4.22 6.99 2.37
CA VAL A 16 3.68 5.65 2.63
C VAL A 16 2.33 5.77 3.33
N VAL A 17 1.38 4.93 2.95
CA VAL A 17 0.16 4.75 3.71
C VAL A 17 0.03 3.28 4.08
N ALA A 18 -0.07 2.99 5.36
CA ALA A 18 -0.26 1.65 5.88
C ALA A 18 -1.74 1.46 6.19
N ILE A 19 -2.35 0.47 5.55
CA ILE A 19 -3.77 0.18 5.73
C ILE A 19 -3.92 -1.15 6.45
N THR A 20 -4.70 -1.16 7.53
CA THR A 20 -5.09 -2.40 8.20
C THR A 20 -6.59 -2.56 8.06
N ILE A 21 -7.02 -3.73 7.61
CA ILE A 21 -8.43 -4.03 7.38
C ILE A 21 -8.76 -5.36 8.05
N GLU A 22 -9.89 -5.39 8.76
CA GLU A 22 -10.43 -6.63 9.30
C GLU A 22 -11.82 -6.85 8.72
N ALA A 23 -11.98 -7.99 8.05
CA ALA A 23 -13.26 -8.36 7.41
C ALA A 23 -14.25 -8.85 8.45
N LYS A 24 -15.53 -8.61 8.19
CA LYS A 24 -16.61 -9.27 8.94
C LYS A 24 -16.58 -10.77 8.68
N PRO A 25 -16.97 -11.58 9.66
CA PRO A 25 -17.09 -13.03 9.44
C PRO A 25 -17.99 -13.33 8.24
N GLY A 26 -17.49 -14.14 7.32
CA GLY A 26 -18.19 -14.50 6.09
C GLY A 26 -17.88 -13.61 4.90
N ASP A 27 -17.27 -12.45 5.12
CA ASP A 27 -16.95 -11.51 4.04
C ASP A 27 -15.47 -11.49 3.66
N GLU A 28 -14.66 -12.39 4.24
CA GLU A 28 -13.21 -12.41 4.05
C GLU A 28 -12.80 -12.46 2.58
N ASP A 29 -13.41 -13.37 1.82
CA ASP A 29 -13.04 -13.51 0.41
C ASP A 29 -13.55 -12.37 -0.45
N LYS A 30 -14.68 -11.76 -0.05
CA LYS A 30 -15.18 -10.57 -0.76
C LYS A 30 -14.26 -9.38 -0.56
N VAL A 31 -13.73 -9.20 0.65
CA VAL A 31 -12.73 -8.16 0.92
C VAL A 31 -11.48 -8.41 0.09
N ALA A 32 -11.01 -9.66 0.04
CA ALA A 32 -9.86 -10.02 -0.78
C ALA A 32 -10.08 -9.65 -2.25
N THR A 33 -11.26 -9.94 -2.79
CA THR A 33 -11.59 -9.62 -4.19
C THR A 33 -11.60 -8.11 -4.44
N ILE A 34 -12.16 -7.34 -3.51
CA ILE A 34 -12.18 -5.87 -3.65
C ILE A 34 -10.77 -5.32 -3.71
N LEU A 35 -9.88 -5.78 -2.83
CA LEU A 35 -8.50 -5.32 -2.82
C LEU A 35 -7.74 -5.75 -4.07
N ASP A 36 -7.95 -6.98 -4.54
CA ASP A 36 -7.32 -7.50 -5.73
C ASP A 36 -7.68 -6.68 -6.98
N VAL A 37 -8.96 -6.36 -7.13
CA VAL A 37 -9.45 -5.57 -8.26
C VAL A 37 -8.86 -4.15 -8.28
N MET A 38 -8.52 -3.62 -7.10
CA MET A 38 -7.93 -2.28 -7.01
C MET A 38 -6.48 -2.21 -7.52
N VAL A 39 -5.76 -3.32 -7.55
CA VAL A 39 -4.31 -3.31 -7.84
C VAL A 39 -4.02 -2.67 -9.20
N GLY A 40 -4.65 -3.18 -10.26
CA GLY A 40 -4.40 -2.70 -11.62
C GLY A 40 -4.65 -1.20 -11.79
N PRO A 41 -5.86 -0.72 -11.54
CA PRO A 41 -6.17 0.71 -11.71
C PRO A 41 -5.33 1.61 -10.81
N THR A 42 -5.03 1.17 -9.58
CA THR A 42 -4.23 1.96 -8.65
C THR A 42 -2.78 2.06 -9.13
N MET A 43 -2.19 0.96 -9.57
CA MET A 43 -0.82 0.97 -10.09
C MET A 43 -0.68 1.79 -11.39
N ALA A 44 -1.78 2.05 -12.08
CA ALA A 44 -1.77 2.91 -13.26
C ALA A 44 -1.80 4.40 -12.94
N GLU A 45 -2.05 4.78 -11.69
CA GLU A 45 -2.07 6.19 -11.29
C GLU A 45 -0.66 6.76 -11.27
N PRO A 46 -0.43 7.96 -11.84
CA PRO A 46 0.94 8.50 -11.93
C PRO A 46 1.56 8.82 -10.57
N GLY A 47 0.76 9.07 -9.54
CA GLY A 47 1.27 9.35 -8.20
C GLY A 47 1.52 8.13 -7.35
N VAL A 48 1.28 6.92 -7.86
CA VAL A 48 1.42 5.67 -7.11
C VAL A 48 2.68 4.95 -7.56
N LYS A 49 3.55 4.61 -6.62
CA LYS A 49 4.70 3.75 -6.87
C LYS A 49 4.37 2.28 -6.64
N LEU A 50 3.71 1.97 -5.54
CA LEU A 50 3.33 0.60 -5.19
C LEU A 50 1.97 0.58 -4.50
N PHE A 51 1.22 -0.48 -4.76
CA PHE A 51 -0.02 -0.79 -4.08
C PHE A 51 -0.05 -2.30 -3.88
N LEU A 52 0.27 -2.75 -2.67
CA LEU A 52 0.50 -4.16 -2.37
C LEU A 52 -0.43 -4.63 -1.25
N PRO A 53 -1.51 -5.32 -1.58
CA PRO A 53 -2.36 -5.94 -0.56
C PRO A 53 -1.78 -7.28 -0.10
N TYR A 54 -1.90 -7.53 1.19
CA TYR A 54 -1.48 -8.76 1.84
C TYR A 54 -2.62 -9.31 2.67
N ARG A 55 -2.64 -10.61 2.84
CA ARG A 55 -3.59 -11.28 3.71
C ARG A 55 -2.83 -12.13 4.72
N SER A 56 -3.23 -12.09 5.99
CA SER A 56 -2.56 -12.88 7.02
C SER A 56 -2.76 -14.38 6.77
N PRO A 57 -1.69 -15.19 6.82
CA PRO A 57 -1.82 -16.63 6.67
C PRO A 57 -2.41 -17.33 7.90
N THR A 58 -2.43 -16.63 9.04
CA THR A 58 -2.96 -17.20 10.29
C THR A 58 -4.32 -16.62 10.69
N ASN A 59 -4.73 -15.52 10.05
CA ASN A 59 -6.02 -14.90 10.28
C ASN A 59 -6.58 -14.41 8.94
N PRO A 60 -7.40 -15.20 8.25
CA PRO A 60 -7.87 -14.86 6.91
C PRO A 60 -8.77 -13.62 6.85
N ALA A 61 -9.24 -13.12 7.97
CA ALA A 61 -10.01 -11.88 8.03
C ALA A 61 -9.12 -10.63 8.08
N LEU A 62 -7.81 -10.79 8.31
CA LEU A 62 -6.90 -9.68 8.50
C LEU A 62 -6.10 -9.41 7.23
N PHE A 63 -6.17 -8.16 6.78
CA PHE A 63 -5.48 -7.68 5.58
C PHE A 63 -4.62 -6.49 5.92
N PHE A 64 -3.53 -6.34 5.18
CA PHE A 64 -2.66 -5.18 5.26
C PHE A 64 -2.38 -4.71 3.83
N VAL A 65 -2.47 -3.39 3.59
CA VAL A 65 -2.10 -2.85 2.28
C VAL A 65 -0.94 -1.88 2.49
N PHE A 66 0.15 -2.14 1.79
CA PHE A 66 1.28 -1.22 1.71
C PHE A 66 1.09 -0.35 0.49
N GLU A 67 0.95 0.96 0.70
CA GLU A 67 0.79 1.93 -0.38
C GLU A 67 1.97 2.89 -0.35
N LEU A 68 2.62 3.06 -1.48
CA LEU A 68 3.73 4.01 -1.62
C LEU A 68 3.40 4.96 -2.74
N TYR A 69 3.35 6.24 -2.39
CA TYR A 69 3.06 7.34 -3.31
C TYR A 69 4.32 8.18 -3.55
N VAL A 70 4.34 8.89 -4.67
CA VAL A 70 5.42 9.83 -4.96
C VAL A 70 5.48 10.90 -3.87
N ASP A 71 4.32 11.38 -3.44
CA ASP A 71 4.18 12.40 -2.39
C ASP A 71 2.74 12.37 -1.84
N ALA A 72 2.46 13.25 -0.89
CA ALA A 72 1.12 13.35 -0.30
C ALA A 72 0.06 13.72 -1.34
N ALA A 73 0.42 14.46 -2.38
CA ALA A 73 -0.51 14.81 -3.45
C ALA A 73 -0.94 13.58 -4.25
N GLY A 74 -0.05 12.59 -4.40
CA GLY A 74 -0.39 11.32 -5.03
C GLY A 74 -1.44 10.55 -4.23
N TRP A 75 -1.34 10.57 -2.91
CA TRP A 75 -2.37 9.97 -2.05
C TRP A 75 -3.71 10.72 -2.19
N ALA A 76 -3.68 12.04 -2.14
CA ALA A 76 -4.89 12.84 -2.30
C ALA A 76 -5.56 12.56 -3.66
N ALA A 77 -4.77 12.48 -4.73
CA ALA A 77 -5.29 12.16 -6.05
C ALA A 77 -5.93 10.76 -6.11
N HIS A 78 -5.30 9.77 -5.46
CA HIS A 78 -5.84 8.42 -5.38
C HIS A 78 -7.27 8.43 -4.79
N GLU A 79 -7.50 9.23 -3.77
CA GLU A 79 -8.79 9.30 -3.09
C GLU A 79 -9.90 9.94 -3.95
N THR A 80 -9.55 10.58 -5.05
CA THR A 80 -10.53 11.16 -5.97
C THR A 80 -10.93 10.22 -7.09
N THR A 81 -10.25 9.09 -7.23
CA THR A 81 -10.51 8.16 -8.35
C THR A 81 -11.82 7.40 -8.16
N ALA A 82 -12.42 7.02 -9.29
CA ALA A 82 -13.66 6.23 -9.27
C ALA A 82 -13.42 4.85 -8.63
N HIS A 83 -12.29 4.21 -8.96
CA HIS A 83 -11.99 2.89 -8.41
C HIS A 83 -11.77 2.92 -6.90
N PHE A 84 -11.17 3.99 -6.35
CA PHE A 84 -11.05 4.14 -4.90
C PHE A 84 -12.43 4.26 -4.25
N LYS A 85 -13.25 5.15 -4.77
CA LYS A 85 -14.59 5.41 -4.19
C LYS A 85 -15.46 4.16 -4.23
N GLU A 86 -15.43 3.43 -5.33
CA GLU A 86 -16.17 2.20 -5.48
C GLU A 86 -15.69 1.11 -4.52
N ALA A 87 -14.37 0.96 -4.39
CA ALA A 87 -13.79 -0.01 -3.47
C ALA A 87 -14.14 0.31 -2.03
N VAL A 88 -14.03 1.58 -1.63
CA VAL A 88 -14.36 2.00 -0.26
C VAL A 88 -15.83 1.73 0.04
N ALA A 89 -16.72 2.03 -0.88
CA ALA A 89 -18.15 1.75 -0.70
C ALA A 89 -18.40 0.26 -0.43
N GLY A 90 -17.72 -0.61 -1.17
CA GLY A 90 -17.81 -2.05 -0.95
C GLY A 90 -17.19 -2.51 0.37
N LEU A 91 -16.02 -1.95 0.71
CA LEU A 91 -15.31 -2.31 1.94
C LEU A 91 -16.08 -1.91 3.20
N LEU A 92 -16.67 -0.71 3.22
CA LEU A 92 -17.37 -0.23 4.41
C LEU A 92 -18.53 -1.12 4.82
N LEU A 93 -19.10 -1.87 3.89
CA LEU A 93 -20.18 -2.82 4.18
C LEU A 93 -19.65 -4.14 4.77
N ARG A 94 -18.36 -4.43 4.61
CA ARG A 94 -17.81 -5.78 4.82
C ARG A 94 -16.68 -5.83 5.85
N VAL A 95 -16.37 -4.70 6.50
CA VAL A 95 -15.26 -4.66 7.45
C VAL A 95 -15.72 -4.22 8.82
N THR A 96 -15.06 -4.75 9.84
CA THR A 96 -15.23 -4.33 11.24
C THR A 96 -14.21 -3.26 11.61
N ARG A 97 -13.10 -3.16 10.83
CA ARG A 97 -12.02 -2.24 11.13
C ARG A 97 -11.32 -1.85 9.83
N ARG A 98 -11.01 -0.57 9.70
CA ARG A 98 -10.22 -0.03 8.61
C ARG A 98 -9.43 1.14 9.11
N GLU A 99 -8.11 0.97 9.19
CA GLU A 99 -7.19 2.01 9.64
C GLU A 99 -6.27 2.40 8.50
N ARG A 100 -6.07 3.69 8.34
CA ARG A 100 -5.23 4.26 7.29
C ARG A 100 -4.27 5.23 7.94
N VAL A 101 -2.99 4.88 7.99
CA VAL A 101 -1.99 5.70 8.68
C VAL A 101 -0.89 6.11 7.72
N PRO A 102 -0.66 7.42 7.52
CA PRO A 102 0.43 7.88 6.68
C PRO A 102 1.77 7.87 7.42
N PHE A 103 2.83 7.60 6.67
CA PHE A 103 4.20 7.58 7.17
C PHE A 103 5.13 8.19 6.14
N VAL A 104 6.21 8.80 6.62
CA VAL A 104 7.30 9.24 5.75
C VAL A 104 8.60 8.68 6.28
N PRO A 105 9.59 8.44 5.41
CA PRO A 105 10.90 7.97 5.87
C PRO A 105 11.53 9.01 6.80
N PHE A 106 11.98 8.58 7.97
CA PHE A 106 12.68 9.48 8.88
C PHE A 106 14.20 9.37 8.75
N THR A 107 14.67 8.29 8.11
CA THR A 107 16.08 8.07 7.82
C THR A 107 16.20 7.72 6.33
N PRO A 108 16.25 8.72 5.43
CA PRO A 108 16.32 8.44 4.01
C PRO A 108 17.55 7.63 3.65
N LEU A 109 17.38 6.63 2.79
CA LEU A 109 18.47 5.84 2.28
C LEU A 109 19.04 6.49 1.02
N SER A 110 20.36 6.43 0.87
CA SER A 110 21.00 6.77 -0.37
C SER A 110 22.01 5.69 -0.72
N THR A 111 22.23 5.48 -2.02
CA THR A 111 23.16 4.46 -2.47
C THR A 111 24.57 4.73 -1.98
N SER A 112 25.01 5.98 -2.04
CA SER A 112 26.37 6.29 -1.62
C SER A 112 26.54 6.16 -0.11
N ALA A 113 25.56 6.56 0.67
CA ALA A 113 25.62 6.40 2.12
C ALA A 113 25.68 4.93 2.51
N ARG A 114 24.91 4.09 1.87
CA ARG A 114 24.89 2.67 2.18
C ARG A 114 26.17 1.96 1.75
N SER A 115 26.76 2.37 0.64
CA SER A 115 27.98 1.73 0.15
C SER A 115 29.22 2.19 0.89
N SER A 116 29.24 3.40 1.41
CA SER A 116 30.42 3.98 2.01
C SER A 116 30.46 3.88 3.53
N ALA A 117 29.31 3.83 4.19
CA ALA A 117 29.27 3.82 5.64
C ALA A 117 29.41 2.39 6.17
N PRO A 118 30.37 2.15 7.07
CA PRO A 118 30.40 0.86 7.77
C PRO A 118 29.13 0.74 8.59
N ARG A 119 28.61 -0.47 8.63
CA ARG A 119 27.41 -0.73 9.43
C ARG A 119 27.79 -0.62 10.90
N ALA A 120 27.21 0.34 11.55
CA ALA A 120 27.47 0.52 12.96
C ALA A 120 26.70 -0.56 13.72
N GLY A 121 27.42 -1.49 14.22
CA GLY A 121 26.91 -2.49 15.12
C GLY A 121 25.62 -3.12 14.73
#